data_f7cb1add06ad0fb7ceb183891258a269
#
_entry.id   f7cb1add06ad0fb7ceb183891258a269
#
_cell.length_a   1.000
_cell.length_b   1.000
_cell.length_c   1.000
_cell.angle_alpha   90.00
_cell.angle_beta   90.00
_cell.angle_gamma   90.00
#
_symmetry.space_group_name_H-M   'P 1'
#
loop_
_entity.id
_entity.type
_entity.pdbx_description
1 polymer ?
#
loop_
_entity_poly.entity_id
_entity_poly.type
_entity_poly.pdbx_seq_one_letter_code
_entity_poly.pdbx_strand_id
1 'polypeptide(L)'
;MKIRTFGTLILATAFVIAPGTLLAQSWKGWRGSGGWGPGSPYQRMYDPKTVQTVSGTVESVDKAMPLHGMNPGIHLILKTDKGMLRVDLGPEWYIQRLDTKVDKGDQVEVKGSMVKIDGKEALIAAEVKKGGETLVLRDSAGIPAWAGWRR
;
A
#
# COMPACT_ATOMS: atom_id res chain seq x y z
N MET A 1 -29.22 81.41 -11.27
CA MET A 1 -29.26 80.23 -10.43
C MET A 1 -28.58 79.10 -11.23
N LYS A 2 -27.32 78.73 -10.88
CA LYS A 2 -26.53 77.74 -11.61
C LYS A 2 -26.63 76.41 -10.85
N ILE A 3 -27.30 75.47 -11.45
CA ILE A 3 -27.39 74.04 -10.94
C ILE A 3 -26.12 73.30 -11.37
N ARG A 4 -25.28 72.97 -10.38
CA ARG A 4 -24.11 72.13 -10.62
C ARG A 4 -24.54 70.69 -10.44
N THR A 5 -24.63 69.96 -11.53
CA THR A 5 -24.82 68.52 -11.53
C THR A 5 -23.50 67.83 -11.17
N PHE A 6 -23.47 67.19 -10.02
CA PHE A 6 -22.34 66.27 -9.66
C PHE A 6 -22.60 64.90 -10.32
N GLY A 7 -21.81 64.65 -11.33
CA GLY A 7 -21.80 63.30 -11.92
C GLY A 7 -21.06 62.32 -10.99
N THR A 8 -21.79 61.35 -10.47
CA THR A 8 -21.21 60.26 -9.69
C THR A 8 -20.58 59.23 -10.65
N LEU A 9 -19.26 59.15 -10.63
CA LEU A 9 -18.52 58.17 -11.40
C LEU A 9 -18.56 56.85 -10.61
N ILE A 10 -19.37 55.90 -11.08
CA ILE A 10 -19.39 54.51 -10.55
C ILE A 10 -18.23 53.78 -11.18
N LEU A 11 -17.18 53.54 -10.41
CA LEU A 11 -16.08 52.67 -10.81
C LEU A 11 -16.55 51.22 -10.62
N ALA A 12 -16.93 50.57 -11.71
CA ALA A 12 -17.20 49.14 -11.71
C ALA A 12 -15.86 48.40 -11.71
N THR A 13 -15.43 47.90 -10.54
CA THR A 13 -14.30 46.97 -10.42
C THR A 13 -14.76 45.60 -10.92
N ALA A 14 -14.39 45.27 -12.13
CA ALA A 14 -14.56 43.92 -12.65
C ALA A 14 -13.60 42.96 -11.91
N PHE A 15 -14.15 42.12 -11.05
CA PHE A 15 -13.43 41.00 -10.44
C PHE A 15 -13.21 39.95 -11.52
N VAL A 16 -12.02 39.89 -12.11
CA VAL A 16 -11.62 38.81 -12.99
C VAL A 16 -11.31 37.62 -12.12
N ILE A 17 -12.29 36.72 -11.98
CA ILE A 17 -12.06 35.42 -11.40
C ILE A 17 -11.29 34.63 -12.47
N ALA A 18 -9.98 34.57 -12.33
CA ALA A 18 -9.17 33.66 -13.13
C ALA A 18 -9.62 32.22 -12.77
N PRO A 19 -9.99 31.37 -13.75
CA PRO A 19 -10.24 29.98 -13.46
C PRO A 19 -8.91 29.41 -12.98
N GLY A 20 -8.82 29.13 -11.67
CA GLY A 20 -7.73 28.37 -11.12
C GLY A 20 -7.72 27.02 -11.84
N THR A 21 -6.78 26.82 -12.73
CA THR A 21 -6.46 25.50 -13.24
C THR A 21 -6.07 24.66 -12.03
N LEU A 22 -7.02 23.89 -11.53
CA LEU A 22 -6.71 22.76 -10.67
C LEU A 22 -5.83 21.85 -11.51
N LEU A 23 -4.52 22.07 -11.41
CA LEU A 23 -3.54 21.11 -11.88
C LEU A 23 -3.79 19.86 -11.04
N ALA A 24 -4.60 18.95 -11.59
CA ALA A 24 -4.67 17.62 -11.06
C ALA A 24 -3.24 17.12 -11.00
N GLN A 25 -2.69 17.03 -9.78
CA GLN A 25 -1.37 16.48 -9.59
C GLN A 25 -1.42 15.09 -10.23
N SER A 26 -0.64 14.91 -11.29
CA SER A 26 -0.53 13.60 -11.93
C SER A 26 -0.18 12.59 -10.84
N TRP A 27 -1.02 11.58 -10.72
CA TRP A 27 -0.77 10.49 -9.78
C TRP A 27 0.65 9.95 -10.00
N LYS A 28 1.51 10.15 -9.02
CA LYS A 28 2.92 9.76 -9.11
C LYS A 28 3.13 8.26 -8.91
N GLY A 29 2.09 7.49 -9.10
CA GLY A 29 2.12 6.04 -9.18
C GLY A 29 2.89 5.37 -8.02
N TRP A 30 3.66 4.39 -8.37
CA TRP A 30 4.46 3.60 -7.44
C TRP A 30 5.58 4.36 -6.72
N ARG A 31 6.05 5.50 -7.26
CA ARG A 31 7.09 6.33 -6.60
C ARG A 31 6.62 6.91 -5.28
N GLY A 32 5.34 7.28 -5.17
CA GLY A 32 4.75 7.78 -3.93
C GLY A 32 4.51 6.69 -2.89
N SER A 33 4.45 5.42 -3.29
CA SER A 33 4.26 4.26 -2.42
C SER A 33 5.56 3.56 -2.03
N GLY A 34 6.71 4.08 -2.47
CA GLY A 34 8.01 3.49 -2.15
C GLY A 34 8.22 2.09 -2.75
N GLY A 35 7.68 1.85 -3.93
CA GLY A 35 7.79 0.56 -4.63
C GLY A 35 6.67 -0.44 -4.29
N TRP A 36 5.76 -0.10 -3.40
CA TRP A 36 4.68 -0.98 -2.94
C TRP A 36 3.36 -0.80 -3.71
N GLY A 37 3.31 0.13 -4.66
CA GLY A 37 2.09 0.44 -5.42
C GLY A 37 1.77 -0.58 -6.51
N PRO A 38 0.52 -0.54 -7.01
CA PRO A 38 0.12 -1.33 -8.17
C PRO A 38 1.04 -1.05 -9.37
N GLY A 39 1.40 -2.11 -10.10
CA GLY A 39 2.28 -2.01 -11.28
C GLY A 39 3.77 -1.83 -10.96
N SER A 40 4.18 -1.77 -9.69
CA SER A 40 5.60 -1.81 -9.32
C SER A 40 6.23 -3.15 -9.71
N PRO A 41 7.56 -3.22 -9.89
CA PRO A 41 8.25 -4.48 -10.18
C PRO A 41 7.95 -5.57 -9.14
N TYR A 42 7.91 -5.20 -7.87
CA TYR A 42 7.56 -6.12 -6.79
C TYR A 42 6.11 -6.62 -6.88
N GLN A 43 5.15 -5.71 -7.08
CA GLN A 43 3.74 -6.10 -7.18
C GLN A 43 3.44 -7.00 -8.37
N ARG A 44 4.18 -6.83 -9.48
CA ARG A 44 4.06 -7.70 -10.66
C ARG A 44 4.57 -9.12 -10.46
N MET A 45 5.30 -9.40 -9.37
CA MET A 45 5.70 -10.75 -9.01
C MET A 45 4.53 -11.58 -8.46
N TYR A 46 3.48 -10.92 -7.96
CA TYR A 46 2.29 -11.62 -7.48
C TYR A 46 1.58 -12.29 -8.67
N ASP A 47 1.45 -13.60 -8.61
CA ASP A 47 0.79 -14.41 -9.62
C ASP A 47 -0.40 -15.15 -8.99
N PRO A 48 -1.65 -14.83 -9.38
CA PRO A 48 -2.82 -15.52 -8.88
C PRO A 48 -2.80 -17.05 -9.09
N LYS A 49 -2.05 -17.51 -10.09
CA LYS A 49 -1.90 -18.96 -10.38
C LYS A 49 -1.02 -19.68 -9.38
N THR A 50 -0.16 -18.98 -8.66
CA THR A 50 0.74 -19.57 -7.66
C THR A 50 0.25 -19.34 -6.23
N VAL A 51 -1.00 -18.92 -6.08
CA VAL A 51 -1.62 -18.72 -4.76
C VAL A 51 -1.80 -20.06 -4.06
N GLN A 52 -1.33 -20.12 -2.84
CA GLN A 52 -1.48 -21.26 -1.95
C GLN A 52 -1.70 -20.79 -0.51
N THR A 53 -2.14 -21.70 0.32
CA THR A 53 -2.33 -21.49 1.75
C THR A 53 -1.29 -22.27 2.53
N VAL A 54 -0.59 -21.59 3.41
CA VAL A 54 0.47 -22.16 4.25
C VAL A 54 0.17 -21.85 5.70
N SER A 55 0.23 -22.84 6.55
CA SER A 55 0.08 -22.70 8.00
C SER A 55 1.40 -22.84 8.72
N GLY A 56 1.57 -22.13 9.81
CA GLY A 56 2.77 -22.23 10.61
C GLY A 56 2.76 -21.32 11.82
N THR A 57 3.88 -21.33 12.53
CA THR A 57 4.14 -20.47 13.67
C THR A 57 5.09 -19.36 13.27
N VAL A 58 4.78 -18.14 13.67
CA VAL A 58 5.64 -16.97 13.41
C VAL A 58 6.91 -17.08 14.26
N GLU A 59 8.03 -17.25 13.60
CA GLU A 59 9.34 -17.31 14.26
C GLU A 59 9.93 -15.93 14.51
N SER A 60 9.74 -15.00 13.54
CA SER A 60 10.14 -13.60 13.69
C SER A 60 9.27 -12.70 12.84
N VAL A 61 9.24 -11.42 13.24
CA VAL A 61 8.61 -10.31 12.50
C VAL A 61 9.69 -9.25 12.31
N ASP A 62 10.05 -8.99 11.07
CA ASP A 62 11.18 -8.16 10.73
C ASP A 62 10.82 -7.09 9.70
N LYS A 63 11.63 -6.03 9.67
CA LYS A 63 11.57 -4.99 8.65
C LYS A 63 12.63 -5.29 7.58
N ALA A 64 12.22 -5.30 6.32
CA ALA A 64 13.14 -5.45 5.22
C ALA A 64 12.61 -4.82 3.95
N MET A 65 13.52 -4.51 3.03
CA MET A 65 13.18 -4.12 1.68
C MET A 65 13.08 -5.40 0.82
N PRO A 66 11.92 -5.71 0.24
CA PRO A 66 11.77 -6.92 -0.58
C PRO A 66 12.68 -6.91 -1.80
N LEU A 67 12.78 -5.76 -2.45
CA LEU A 67 13.69 -5.50 -3.56
C LEU A 67 14.51 -4.23 -3.29
N HIS A 68 15.66 -4.14 -3.95
CA HIS A 68 16.51 -2.96 -3.86
C HIS A 68 15.76 -1.69 -4.27
N GLY A 69 15.93 -0.62 -3.48
CA GLY A 69 15.31 0.69 -3.72
C GLY A 69 13.86 0.83 -3.27
N MET A 70 13.27 -0.20 -2.68
CA MET A 70 11.94 -0.11 -2.05
C MET A 70 12.04 0.48 -0.64
N ASN A 71 10.93 1.07 -0.19
CA ASN A 71 10.78 1.38 1.23
C ASN A 71 10.63 0.09 2.06
N PRO A 72 10.99 0.13 3.35
CA PRO A 72 10.85 -1.03 4.22
C PRO A 72 9.42 -1.55 4.27
N GLY A 73 9.29 -2.86 4.30
CA GLY A 73 8.06 -3.58 4.58
C GLY A 73 8.20 -4.47 5.79
N ILE A 74 7.09 -5.04 6.21
CA ILE A 74 7.04 -6.06 7.25
C ILE A 74 7.01 -7.43 6.60
N HIS A 75 7.92 -8.30 7.01
CA HIS A 75 7.88 -9.70 6.67
C HIS A 75 7.96 -10.58 7.91
N LEU A 76 7.44 -11.78 7.76
CA LEU A 76 7.50 -12.82 8.77
C LEU A 76 8.46 -13.90 8.30
N ILE A 77 9.11 -14.55 9.25
CA ILE A 77 9.65 -15.89 9.04
C ILE A 77 8.67 -16.85 9.68
N LEU A 78 8.10 -17.70 8.86
CA LEU A 78 7.09 -18.67 9.27
C LEU A 78 7.72 -20.05 9.34
N LYS A 79 7.61 -20.69 10.51
CA LYS A 79 8.01 -22.08 10.66
C LYS A 79 6.84 -22.98 10.23
N THR A 80 7.04 -23.65 9.11
CA THR A 80 6.06 -24.56 8.53
C THR A 80 6.52 -26.02 8.69
N ASP A 81 5.67 -26.97 8.32
CA ASP A 81 6.03 -28.40 8.26
C ASP A 81 7.14 -28.71 7.23
N LYS A 82 7.34 -27.81 6.25
CA LYS A 82 8.37 -27.93 5.19
C LYS A 82 9.62 -27.08 5.46
N GLY A 83 9.71 -26.41 6.61
CA GLY A 83 10.82 -25.54 6.98
C GLY A 83 10.44 -24.08 7.11
N MET A 84 11.45 -23.22 7.15
CA MET A 84 11.26 -21.77 7.30
C MET A 84 10.86 -21.15 5.96
N LEU A 85 9.82 -20.30 5.99
CA LEU A 85 9.31 -19.60 4.83
C LEU A 85 9.24 -18.12 5.13
N ARG A 86 9.79 -17.30 4.25
CA ARG A 86 9.58 -15.85 4.28
C ARG A 86 8.19 -15.51 3.76
N VAL A 87 7.48 -14.68 4.49
CA VAL A 87 6.14 -14.17 4.14
C VAL A 87 6.17 -12.64 4.16
N ASP A 88 5.97 -12.04 3.01
CA ASP A 88 5.92 -10.58 2.89
C ASP A 88 4.49 -10.08 3.09
N LEU A 89 4.27 -9.23 4.06
CA LEU A 89 2.93 -8.69 4.36
C LEU A 89 2.64 -7.44 3.53
N GLY A 90 3.44 -6.40 3.66
CA GLY A 90 3.20 -5.13 3.00
C GLY A 90 4.12 -4.04 3.53
N PRO A 91 3.91 -2.79 3.07
CA PRO A 91 4.74 -1.67 3.52
C PRO A 91 4.56 -1.40 5.01
N GLU A 92 5.67 -1.09 5.67
CA GLU A 92 5.71 -0.80 7.11
C GLU A 92 4.65 0.23 7.51
N TRP A 93 4.56 1.33 6.77
CA TRP A 93 3.64 2.43 7.06
C TRP A 93 2.16 2.03 7.03
N TYR A 94 1.80 0.98 6.27
CA TYR A 94 0.44 0.44 6.23
C TYR A 94 0.22 -0.60 7.35
N ILE A 95 1.11 -1.58 7.45
CA ILE A 95 0.98 -2.68 8.41
C ILE A 95 0.92 -2.18 9.86
N GLN A 96 1.71 -1.17 10.20
CA GLN A 96 1.73 -0.59 11.55
C GLN A 96 0.44 0.11 11.96
N ARG A 97 -0.41 0.49 11.02
CA ARG A 97 -1.70 1.16 11.27
C ARG A 97 -2.85 0.20 11.48
N LEU A 98 -2.66 -1.07 11.20
CA LEU A 98 -3.71 -2.07 11.34
C LEU A 98 -3.93 -2.41 12.82
N ASP A 99 -5.19 -2.65 13.18
CA ASP A 99 -5.57 -3.03 14.54
C ASP A 99 -5.08 -4.44 14.88
N THR A 100 -5.20 -5.36 13.91
CA THR A 100 -4.69 -6.72 14.04
C THR A 100 -3.19 -6.75 13.84
N LYS A 101 -2.47 -7.21 14.84
CA LYS A 101 -1.01 -7.39 14.80
C LYS A 101 -0.66 -8.87 14.72
N VAL A 102 0.41 -9.16 13.99
CA VAL A 102 1.01 -10.48 13.94
C VAL A 102 2.35 -10.40 14.66
N ASP A 103 2.51 -11.26 15.67
CA ASP A 103 3.68 -11.25 16.55
C ASP A 103 4.37 -12.62 16.54
N LYS A 104 5.63 -12.63 16.99
CA LYS A 104 6.38 -13.86 17.21
C LYS A 104 5.59 -14.82 18.14
N GLY A 105 5.54 -16.08 17.75
CA GLY A 105 4.83 -17.14 18.48
C GLY A 105 3.38 -17.34 18.04
N ASP A 106 2.84 -16.43 17.23
CA ASP A 106 1.47 -16.58 16.73
C ASP A 106 1.36 -17.77 15.76
N GLN A 107 0.26 -18.48 15.86
CA GLN A 107 -0.15 -19.48 14.88
C GLN A 107 -0.99 -18.80 13.81
N VAL A 108 -0.58 -18.88 12.57
CA VAL A 108 -1.25 -18.21 11.45
C VAL A 108 -1.44 -19.14 10.27
N GLU A 109 -2.46 -18.84 9.48
CA GLU A 109 -2.68 -19.40 8.17
C GLU A 109 -2.56 -18.26 7.15
N VAL A 110 -1.64 -18.38 6.21
CA VAL A 110 -1.37 -17.34 5.22
C VAL A 110 -1.74 -17.85 3.84
N LYS A 111 -2.59 -17.10 3.15
CA LYS A 111 -2.89 -17.28 1.74
C LYS A 111 -2.13 -16.24 0.94
N GLY A 112 -1.40 -16.65 -0.07
CA GLY A 112 -0.62 -15.74 -0.89
C GLY A 112 0.02 -16.40 -2.11
N SER A 113 0.67 -15.59 -2.91
CA SER A 113 1.40 -16.03 -4.10
C SER A 113 2.81 -16.46 -3.73
N MET A 114 3.17 -17.71 -4.09
CA MET A 114 4.53 -18.19 -3.93
C MET A 114 5.39 -17.69 -5.09
N VAL A 115 6.46 -16.98 -4.75
CA VAL A 115 7.39 -16.35 -5.69
C VAL A 115 8.84 -16.69 -5.32
N LYS A 116 9.78 -16.33 -6.19
CA LYS A 116 11.20 -16.38 -5.88
C LYS A 116 11.76 -14.97 -5.80
N ILE A 117 12.40 -14.66 -4.68
CA ILE A 117 13.12 -13.41 -4.45
C ILE A 117 14.57 -13.78 -4.15
N ASP A 118 15.50 -13.29 -4.95
CA ASP A 118 16.94 -13.63 -4.83
C ASP A 118 17.19 -15.16 -4.83
N GLY A 119 16.43 -15.89 -5.66
CA GLY A 119 16.55 -17.34 -5.79
C GLY A 119 15.92 -18.15 -4.66
N LYS A 120 15.34 -17.51 -3.65
CA LYS A 120 14.68 -18.16 -2.52
C LYS A 120 13.17 -18.01 -2.60
N GLU A 121 12.45 -19.03 -2.17
CA GLU A 121 10.99 -18.98 -2.08
C GLU A 121 10.55 -17.97 -1.03
N ALA A 122 9.53 -17.19 -1.39
CA ALA A 122 8.85 -16.27 -0.52
C ALA A 122 7.36 -16.25 -0.85
N LEU A 123 6.52 -16.00 0.14
CA LEU A 123 5.08 -15.89 -0.02
C LEU A 123 4.68 -14.42 0.07
N ILE A 124 4.10 -13.89 -1.01
CA ILE A 124 3.49 -12.55 -0.99
C ILE A 124 2.07 -12.72 -0.46
N ALA A 125 1.82 -12.30 0.77
CA ALA A 125 0.58 -12.54 1.47
C ALA A 125 -0.59 -11.74 0.88
N ALA A 126 -1.71 -12.41 0.64
CA ALA A 126 -3.00 -11.79 0.35
C ALA A 126 -3.88 -11.74 1.59
N GLU A 127 -3.88 -12.80 2.38
CA GLU A 127 -4.64 -12.88 3.62
C GLU A 127 -3.82 -13.57 4.71
N VAL A 128 -3.98 -13.09 5.93
CA VAL A 128 -3.42 -13.74 7.14
C VAL A 128 -4.56 -13.97 8.12
N LYS A 129 -4.76 -15.21 8.48
CA LYS A 129 -5.71 -15.61 9.53
C LYS A 129 -4.96 -15.90 10.83
N LYS A 130 -5.42 -15.24 11.89
CA LYS A 130 -4.90 -15.40 13.24
C LYS A 130 -6.09 -15.50 14.20
N GLY A 131 -6.29 -16.66 14.80
CA GLY A 131 -7.47 -16.89 15.64
C GLY A 131 -8.76 -16.69 14.83
N GLY A 132 -9.69 -15.89 15.35
CA GLY A 132 -10.94 -15.52 14.67
C GLY A 132 -10.81 -14.32 13.72
N GLU A 133 -9.63 -13.75 13.54
CA GLU A 133 -9.41 -12.54 12.76
C GLU A 133 -8.76 -12.86 11.39
N THR A 134 -9.18 -12.12 10.38
CA THR A 134 -8.59 -12.20 9.04
C THR A 134 -8.09 -10.82 8.64
N LEU A 135 -6.80 -10.75 8.36
CA LEU A 135 -6.14 -9.57 7.80
C LEU A 135 -6.09 -9.69 6.29
N VAL A 136 -6.82 -8.84 5.58
CA VAL A 136 -6.84 -8.82 4.12
C VAL A 136 -5.84 -7.78 3.63
N LEU A 137 -4.80 -8.24 2.92
CA LEU A 137 -3.71 -7.41 2.41
C LEU A 137 -3.77 -7.20 0.90
N ARG A 138 -4.33 -8.15 0.17
CA ARG A 138 -4.52 -8.08 -1.29
C ARG A 138 -5.82 -8.77 -1.68
N ASP A 139 -6.39 -8.34 -2.79
CA ASP A 139 -7.54 -9.03 -3.38
C ASP A 139 -7.12 -10.27 -4.20
N SER A 140 -8.07 -10.93 -4.82
CA SER A 140 -7.85 -12.14 -5.62
C SER A 140 -6.96 -11.91 -6.85
N ALA A 141 -6.89 -10.69 -7.36
CA ALA A 141 -6.00 -10.30 -8.46
C ALA A 141 -4.62 -9.85 -7.96
N GLY A 142 -4.41 -9.81 -6.64
CA GLY A 142 -3.18 -9.35 -6.01
C GLY A 142 -3.08 -7.85 -5.82
N ILE A 143 -4.16 -7.10 -6.07
CA ILE A 143 -4.17 -5.66 -5.87
C ILE A 143 -4.09 -5.37 -4.37
N PRO A 144 -3.09 -4.59 -3.92
CA PRO A 144 -2.91 -4.35 -2.51
C PRO A 144 -4.00 -3.45 -1.91
N ALA A 145 -4.37 -3.72 -0.66
CA ALA A 145 -5.35 -2.94 0.09
C ALA A 145 -4.95 -1.47 0.27
N TRP A 146 -3.66 -1.16 0.21
CA TRP A 146 -3.13 0.21 0.25
C TRP A 146 -3.07 0.88 -1.13
N ALA A 147 -3.55 0.23 -2.20
CA ALA A 147 -3.67 0.85 -3.51
C ALA A 147 -4.59 2.07 -3.43
N GLY A 148 -4.13 3.22 -3.90
CA GLY A 148 -4.89 4.47 -3.79
C GLY A 148 -4.76 5.22 -2.46
N TRP A 149 -4.09 4.69 -1.45
CA TRP A 149 -3.75 5.44 -0.24
C TRP A 149 -2.68 6.49 -0.57
N ARG A 150 -3.01 7.73 -0.24
CA ARG A 150 -2.07 8.84 -0.34
C ARG A 150 -1.37 9.03 1.00
N ARG A 151 -0.07 9.22 0.95
CA ARG A 151 0.71 9.70 2.08
C ARG A 151 0.51 11.20 2.28
#